data_40f932a3724b6afecd79dd6a51037e38
#
_entry.id   40f932a3724b6afecd79dd6a51037e38
#
_cell.length_a   1.000
_cell.length_b   1.000
_cell.length_c   1.000
_cell.angle_alpha   90.00
_cell.angle_beta   90.00
_cell.angle_gamma   90.00
#
_symmetry.space_group_name_H-M   'P 1'
#
loop_
_entity.id
_entity.type
_entity.pdbx_description
1 polymer ?
#
loop_
_entity_poly.entity_id
_entity_poly.type
_entity_poly.pdbx_seq_one_letter_code
_entity_poly.pdbx_strand_id
1 'polypeptide(L)'
;MGVATTCQICAGPLRLLYTGSGLEARAEAFSPTNHQPGQYGDLYRCERCGTVAQPSLPRGDALLELYRHMRDEHYLDEEEGRRATARRLLDQVGKYAPAGRLLDVGCGHGLLLDEARRRGYEVEGLELSEDASAHARGALGLTVRARTLGQLVADPEPPRYAVIVLADVLEHLDDPATAIDHCVALLEPDGVLCLVTPDPGSRTARFAGAGWWGYLPAHTYLLPRSTLKELLDRRGLDVVADLPLVRTFSLPYWMAGLAERGGVIGRVVSSARGIVPNRARMSLSLGDERVFIARYAAVGVGGIGSTPAAVGSSASA
;
A
#
# COMPACT_ATOMS: atom_id res chain seq x y z
N MET A 1 23.67 -12.18 10.84
CA MET A 1 22.31 -12.37 11.36
C MET A 1 21.70 -13.54 10.60
N GLY A 2 21.06 -14.53 11.27
CA GLY A 2 20.38 -15.65 10.58
C GLY A 2 19.20 -15.12 9.76
N VAL A 3 19.03 -15.66 8.56
CA VAL A 3 17.87 -15.33 7.71
C VAL A 3 16.60 -15.77 8.43
N ALA A 4 15.55 -14.94 8.46
CA ALA A 4 14.25 -15.30 9.02
C ALA A 4 13.72 -16.55 8.30
N THR A 5 13.50 -17.63 9.03
CA THR A 5 13.04 -18.91 8.48
C THR A 5 11.52 -19.06 8.49
N THR A 6 10.81 -18.12 9.14
CA THR A 6 9.35 -18.13 9.33
C THR A 6 8.69 -16.86 8.83
N CYS A 7 7.52 -17.02 8.23
CA CYS A 7 6.68 -15.94 7.71
C CYS A 7 6.01 -15.20 8.87
N GLN A 8 6.12 -13.88 8.90
CA GLN A 8 5.45 -13.04 9.93
C GLN A 8 3.93 -13.05 9.81
N ILE A 9 3.38 -13.32 8.63
CA ILE A 9 1.92 -13.30 8.40
C ILE A 9 1.23 -14.55 8.94
N CYS A 10 1.85 -15.74 8.80
CA CYS A 10 1.20 -17.01 9.15
C CYS A 10 2.08 -18.00 9.89
N ALA A 11 3.31 -17.61 10.28
CA ALA A 11 4.31 -18.47 10.90
C ALA A 11 4.70 -19.73 10.07
N GLY A 12 4.36 -19.78 8.78
CA GLY A 12 4.76 -20.86 7.88
C GLY A 12 6.24 -20.75 7.48
N PRO A 13 6.86 -21.82 6.97
CA PRO A 13 8.26 -21.81 6.57
C PRO A 13 8.47 -20.94 5.31
N LEU A 14 9.60 -20.23 5.28
CA LEU A 14 10.04 -19.45 4.13
C LEU A 14 11.04 -20.24 3.30
N ARG A 15 10.86 -20.29 1.99
CA ARG A 15 11.82 -20.81 1.01
C ARG A 15 12.35 -19.74 0.11
N LEU A 16 13.63 -19.81 -0.22
CA LEU A 16 14.25 -18.94 -1.22
C LEU A 16 13.49 -19.05 -2.54
N LEU A 17 13.01 -17.93 -3.05
CA LEU A 17 12.31 -17.82 -4.33
C LEU A 17 13.25 -17.36 -5.43
N TYR A 18 13.99 -16.27 -5.18
CA TYR A 18 14.99 -15.71 -6.08
C TYR A 18 16.17 -15.15 -5.29
N THR A 19 17.37 -15.38 -5.78
CA THR A 19 18.58 -14.74 -5.25
C THR A 19 18.63 -13.30 -5.73
N GLY A 20 18.88 -12.39 -4.79
CA GLY A 20 18.98 -10.96 -5.05
C GLY A 20 20.27 -10.54 -5.71
N SER A 21 20.33 -9.28 -6.12
CA SER A 21 21.51 -8.65 -6.74
C SER A 21 22.57 -8.18 -5.73
N GLY A 22 22.38 -8.44 -4.41
CA GLY A 22 23.28 -7.93 -3.36
C GLY A 22 23.08 -6.44 -3.07
N LEU A 23 21.91 -5.90 -3.32
CA LEU A 23 21.59 -4.48 -3.14
C LEU A 23 21.77 -4.03 -1.69
N GLU A 24 22.51 -2.95 -1.48
CA GLU A 24 22.49 -2.20 -0.22
C GLU A 24 21.21 -1.36 -0.12
N ALA A 25 20.52 -1.42 1.02
CA ALA A 25 19.36 -0.57 1.30
C ALA A 25 19.83 0.90 1.49
N ARG A 26 19.54 1.75 0.50
CA ARG A 26 19.83 3.20 0.52
C ARG A 26 18.55 3.97 0.28
N ALA A 27 18.44 5.19 0.81
CA ALA A 27 17.23 6.01 0.68
C ALA A 27 16.79 6.21 -0.79
N GLU A 28 17.73 6.36 -1.72
CA GLU A 28 17.45 6.54 -3.14
C GLU A 28 16.80 5.30 -3.79
N ALA A 29 17.09 4.11 -3.26
CA ALA A 29 16.47 2.86 -3.74
C ALA A 29 15.01 2.71 -3.33
N PHE A 30 14.54 3.55 -2.39
CA PHE A 30 13.16 3.58 -1.89
C PHE A 30 12.28 4.61 -2.61
N SER A 31 12.85 5.39 -3.54
CA SER A 31 12.10 6.36 -4.34
C SER A 31 11.03 5.66 -5.21
N PRO A 32 9.78 6.16 -5.22
CA PRO A 32 8.68 5.60 -6.01
C PRO A 32 8.90 5.60 -7.52
N THR A 33 9.83 6.42 -8.04
CA THR A 33 10.18 6.46 -9.47
C THR A 33 11.43 5.65 -9.81
N ASN A 34 12.11 5.09 -8.82
CA ASN A 34 13.30 4.27 -9.03
C ASN A 34 12.90 2.83 -9.42
N HIS A 35 12.54 2.65 -10.68
CA HIS A 35 12.18 1.36 -11.24
C HIS A 35 13.42 0.70 -11.86
N GLN A 36 14.22 0.03 -11.06
CA GLN A 36 15.33 -0.80 -11.56
C GLN A 36 14.94 -2.28 -11.50
N PRO A 37 14.37 -2.85 -12.59
CA PRO A 37 13.94 -4.25 -12.62
C PRO A 37 15.09 -5.19 -12.27
N GLY A 38 14.84 -6.16 -11.38
CA GLY A 38 15.83 -7.16 -10.96
C GLY A 38 16.80 -6.69 -9.88
N GLN A 39 16.67 -5.46 -9.38
CA GLN A 39 17.40 -4.99 -8.20
C GLN A 39 16.55 -5.21 -6.94
N TYR A 40 16.83 -6.25 -6.21
CA TYR A 40 16.20 -6.60 -4.92
C TYR A 40 17.14 -7.47 -4.11
N GLY A 41 16.93 -7.59 -2.82
CA GLY A 41 17.59 -8.56 -1.96
C GLY A 41 17.06 -9.98 -2.19
N ASP A 42 17.57 -10.97 -1.45
CA ASP A 42 17.01 -12.33 -1.53
C ASP A 42 15.54 -12.34 -1.21
N LEU A 43 14.72 -12.87 -2.14
CA LEU A 43 13.29 -13.02 -1.98
C LEU A 43 12.94 -14.43 -1.49
N TYR A 44 12.12 -14.49 -0.47
CA TYR A 44 11.64 -15.74 0.10
C TYR A 44 10.11 -15.82 -0.01
N ARG A 45 9.60 -16.99 -0.40
CA ARG A 45 8.16 -17.25 -0.44
C ARG A 45 7.74 -18.16 0.71
N CYS A 46 6.67 -17.80 1.38
CA CYS A 46 6.03 -18.64 2.37
C CYS A 46 5.30 -19.81 1.70
N GLU A 47 5.59 -21.04 2.17
CA GLU A 47 4.96 -22.25 1.63
C GLU A 47 3.48 -22.39 2.02
N ARG A 48 3.05 -21.73 3.10
CA ARG A 48 1.67 -21.80 3.58
C ARG A 48 0.77 -20.75 2.94
N CYS A 49 1.14 -19.48 3.01
CA CYS A 49 0.28 -18.37 2.56
C CYS A 49 0.75 -17.69 1.28
N GLY A 50 1.91 -18.06 0.73
CA GLY A 50 2.44 -17.51 -0.52
C GLY A 50 3.02 -16.09 -0.41
N THR A 51 2.98 -15.45 0.78
CA THR A 51 3.64 -14.15 1.00
C THR A 51 5.09 -14.19 0.54
N VAL A 52 5.51 -13.19 -0.22
CA VAL A 52 6.91 -12.98 -0.57
C VAL A 52 7.50 -11.96 0.36
N ALA A 53 8.65 -12.27 0.93
CA ALA A 53 9.35 -11.42 1.90
C ALA A 53 10.79 -11.16 1.47
N GLN A 54 11.31 -10.01 1.88
CA GLN A 54 12.72 -9.60 1.74
C GLN A 54 13.36 -9.43 3.13
N PRO A 55 13.78 -10.53 3.80
CA PRO A 55 14.23 -10.49 5.20
C PRO A 55 15.53 -9.71 5.43
N SER A 56 16.30 -9.44 4.39
CA SER A 56 17.58 -8.69 4.44
C SER A 56 17.38 -7.18 4.59
N LEU A 57 16.17 -6.66 4.39
CA LEU A 57 15.90 -5.23 4.54
C LEU A 57 15.98 -4.79 6.00
N PRO A 58 16.41 -3.55 6.26
CA PRO A 58 16.34 -2.93 7.59
C PRO A 58 14.92 -2.97 8.15
N ARG A 59 14.79 -2.94 9.47
CA ARG A 59 13.52 -2.97 10.18
C ARG A 59 13.48 -1.91 11.27
N GLY A 60 12.29 -1.60 11.76
CA GLY A 60 12.09 -0.61 12.82
C GLY A 60 12.67 0.75 12.45
N ASP A 61 13.34 1.40 13.38
CA ASP A 61 13.87 2.76 13.20
C ASP A 61 14.84 2.88 12.01
N ALA A 62 15.62 1.86 11.72
CA ALA A 62 16.53 1.88 10.57
C ALA A 62 15.79 1.93 9.23
N LEU A 63 14.62 1.29 9.10
CA LEU A 63 13.77 1.38 7.92
C LEU A 63 13.10 2.77 7.85
N LEU A 64 12.58 3.25 8.97
CA LEU A 64 11.93 4.56 9.04
C LEU A 64 12.89 5.70 8.67
N GLU A 65 14.17 5.57 9.03
CA GLU A 65 15.21 6.55 8.69
C GLU A 65 15.46 6.63 7.18
N LEU A 66 15.43 5.49 6.47
CA LEU A 66 15.54 5.48 5.01
C LEU A 66 14.37 6.25 4.37
N TYR A 67 13.14 6.08 4.88
CA TYR A 67 11.97 6.83 4.38
C TYR A 67 12.04 8.32 4.71
N ARG A 68 12.56 8.73 5.87
CA ARG A 68 12.71 10.16 6.22
C ARG A 68 13.59 10.91 5.24
N HIS A 69 14.68 10.27 4.80
CA HIS A 69 15.66 10.86 3.89
C HIS A 69 15.40 10.57 2.41
N MET A 70 14.34 9.79 2.11
CA MET A 70 13.95 9.52 0.73
C MET A 70 13.55 10.81 0.02
N ARG A 71 14.08 10.99 -1.20
CA ARG A 71 13.70 12.06 -2.13
C ARG A 71 13.35 11.46 -3.47
N ASP A 72 12.41 12.08 -4.16
CA ASP A 72 12.00 11.67 -5.51
C ASP A 72 11.81 12.91 -6.39
N GLU A 73 12.90 13.35 -7.02
CA GLU A 73 12.92 14.54 -7.87
C GLU A 73 12.01 14.41 -9.12
N HIS A 74 11.71 13.16 -9.53
CA HIS A 74 10.90 12.86 -10.71
C HIS A 74 9.44 12.55 -10.41
N TYR A 75 9.04 12.52 -9.13
CA TYR A 75 7.68 12.16 -8.74
C TYR A 75 6.63 13.05 -9.40
N LEU A 76 6.86 14.34 -9.44
CA LEU A 76 5.93 15.34 -9.97
C LEU A 76 5.96 15.45 -11.50
N ASP A 77 6.92 14.85 -12.20
CA ASP A 77 6.92 14.78 -13.66
C ASP A 77 5.66 14.09 -14.20
N GLU A 78 5.09 13.17 -13.40
CA GLU A 78 3.87 12.43 -13.70
C GLU A 78 2.65 12.89 -12.86
N GLU A 79 2.67 14.12 -12.32
CA GLU A 79 1.63 14.64 -11.43
C GLU A 79 0.21 14.41 -11.95
N GLU A 80 -0.07 14.82 -13.21
CA GLU A 80 -1.42 14.71 -13.77
C GLU A 80 -1.86 13.24 -13.94
N GLY A 81 -0.94 12.34 -14.30
CA GLY A 81 -1.20 10.90 -14.37
C GLY A 81 -1.53 10.31 -13.00
N ARG A 82 -0.75 10.68 -11.98
CA ARG A 82 -0.98 10.28 -10.59
C ARG A 82 -2.31 10.82 -10.05
N ARG A 83 -2.63 12.10 -10.33
CA ARG A 83 -3.95 12.68 -10.01
C ARG A 83 -5.09 11.96 -10.71
N ALA A 84 -4.94 11.58 -11.98
CA ALA A 84 -5.96 10.81 -12.70
C ALA A 84 -6.16 9.41 -12.09
N THR A 85 -5.10 8.76 -11.63
CA THR A 85 -5.17 7.49 -10.87
C THR A 85 -5.88 7.70 -9.53
N ALA A 86 -5.50 8.74 -8.77
CA ALA A 86 -6.12 9.09 -7.49
C ALA A 86 -7.63 9.38 -7.64
N ARG A 87 -8.03 10.13 -8.68
CA ARG A 87 -9.45 10.39 -8.97
C ARG A 87 -10.24 9.11 -9.17
N ARG A 88 -9.72 8.13 -9.94
CA ARG A 88 -10.38 6.83 -10.12
C ARG A 88 -10.46 6.03 -8.83
N LEU A 89 -9.41 6.05 -8.02
CA LEU A 89 -9.41 5.38 -6.72
C LEU A 89 -10.49 5.97 -5.80
N LEU A 90 -10.55 7.30 -5.70
CA LEU A 90 -11.54 8.01 -4.92
C LEU A 90 -12.97 7.82 -5.45
N ASP A 91 -13.17 7.63 -6.76
CA ASP A 91 -14.47 7.28 -7.34
C ASP A 91 -14.94 5.88 -6.88
N GLN A 92 -14.02 4.95 -6.60
CA GLN A 92 -14.38 3.66 -6.00
C GLN A 92 -14.66 3.78 -4.51
N VAL A 93 -13.81 4.48 -3.76
CA VAL A 93 -13.97 4.75 -2.32
C VAL A 93 -15.29 5.46 -2.04
N GLY A 94 -15.63 6.49 -2.82
CA GLY A 94 -16.85 7.28 -2.66
C GLY A 94 -18.17 6.52 -2.82
N LYS A 95 -18.12 5.30 -3.39
CA LYS A 95 -19.32 4.42 -3.44
C LYS A 95 -19.68 3.84 -2.08
N TYR A 96 -18.73 3.79 -1.15
CA TYR A 96 -18.88 3.16 0.16
C TYR A 96 -18.83 4.19 1.29
N ALA A 97 -18.04 5.25 1.13
CA ALA A 97 -17.93 6.37 2.07
C ALA A 97 -17.80 7.68 1.29
N PRO A 98 -18.91 8.35 0.95
CA PRO A 98 -18.91 9.53 0.06
C PRO A 98 -18.43 10.82 0.72
N ALA A 99 -18.30 10.86 2.04
CA ALA A 99 -17.89 12.02 2.83
C ALA A 99 -17.24 11.58 4.15
N GLY A 100 -16.76 12.54 4.93
CA GLY A 100 -16.18 12.36 6.27
C GLY A 100 -14.68 12.65 6.30
N ARG A 101 -14.03 12.23 7.39
CA ARG A 101 -12.58 12.39 7.55
C ARG A 101 -11.83 11.29 6.80
N LEU A 102 -10.85 11.67 6.00
CA LEU A 102 -10.01 10.76 5.24
C LEU A 102 -8.56 10.87 5.72
N LEU A 103 -7.98 9.74 6.10
CA LEU A 103 -6.56 9.59 6.37
C LEU A 103 -5.88 8.91 5.17
N ASP A 104 -4.82 9.53 4.65
CA ASP A 104 -3.92 8.93 3.66
C ASP A 104 -2.58 8.62 4.34
N VAL A 105 -2.29 7.34 4.48
CA VAL A 105 -1.06 6.85 5.11
C VAL A 105 0.03 6.70 4.05
N GLY A 106 1.19 7.34 4.26
CA GLY A 106 2.22 7.43 3.23
C GLY A 106 1.76 8.31 2.07
N CYS A 107 1.18 9.48 2.38
CA CYS A 107 0.52 10.33 1.39
C CYS A 107 1.47 10.96 0.35
N GLY A 108 2.78 10.78 0.48
CA GLY A 108 3.79 11.32 -0.41
C GLY A 108 3.64 12.83 -0.59
N HIS A 109 3.66 13.30 -1.83
CA HIS A 109 3.49 14.71 -2.18
C HIS A 109 2.05 15.24 -2.01
N GLY A 110 1.10 14.42 -1.49
CA GLY A 110 -0.25 14.83 -1.15
C GLY A 110 -1.25 14.87 -2.31
N LEU A 111 -0.93 14.29 -3.47
CA LEU A 111 -1.79 14.40 -4.67
C LEU A 111 -3.15 13.73 -4.46
N LEU A 112 -3.20 12.57 -3.79
CA LEU A 112 -4.47 11.89 -3.47
C LEU A 112 -5.27 12.71 -2.45
N LEU A 113 -4.63 13.22 -1.42
CA LEU A 113 -5.28 14.08 -0.42
C LEU A 113 -5.88 15.34 -1.04
N ASP A 114 -5.17 16.01 -1.95
CA ASP A 114 -5.69 17.20 -2.64
C ASP A 114 -6.92 16.86 -3.49
N GLU A 115 -6.91 15.74 -4.21
CA GLU A 115 -8.07 15.25 -4.96
C GLU A 115 -9.24 14.86 -4.03
N ALA A 116 -8.97 14.29 -2.85
CA ALA A 116 -9.99 13.96 -1.84
C ALA A 116 -10.61 15.25 -1.24
N ARG A 117 -9.76 16.23 -0.90
CA ARG A 117 -10.23 17.55 -0.42
C ARG A 117 -11.15 18.24 -1.42
N ARG A 118 -10.81 18.18 -2.72
CA ARG A 118 -11.67 18.72 -3.80
C ARG A 118 -13.03 18.04 -3.92
N ARG A 119 -13.15 16.80 -3.39
CA ARG A 119 -14.41 16.05 -3.30
C ARG A 119 -15.19 16.31 -2.01
N GLY A 120 -14.66 17.16 -1.12
CA GLY A 120 -15.31 17.54 0.13
C GLY A 120 -14.96 16.66 1.33
N TYR A 121 -13.94 15.78 1.25
CA TYR A 121 -13.42 15.09 2.43
C TYR A 121 -12.63 16.06 3.31
N GLU A 122 -12.73 15.86 4.62
CA GLU A 122 -11.79 16.43 5.59
C GLU A 122 -10.52 15.57 5.59
N VAL A 123 -9.40 16.10 5.12
CA VAL A 123 -8.21 15.30 4.81
C VAL A 123 -7.08 15.48 5.79
N GLU A 124 -6.40 14.40 6.11
CA GLU A 124 -5.18 14.35 6.90
C GLU A 124 -4.24 13.31 6.30
N GLY A 125 -2.92 13.59 6.30
CA GLY A 125 -1.90 12.68 5.80
C GLY A 125 -0.86 12.31 6.84
N LEU A 126 -0.32 11.10 6.72
CA LEU A 126 0.93 10.67 7.37
C LEU A 126 1.99 10.49 6.30
N GLU A 127 3.13 11.14 6.46
CA GLU A 127 4.26 11.01 5.53
C GLU A 127 5.58 11.23 6.28
N LEU A 128 6.50 10.27 6.15
CA LEU A 128 7.80 10.32 6.82
C LEU A 128 8.83 11.10 6.02
N SER A 129 8.78 11.04 4.67
CA SER A 129 9.71 11.78 3.82
C SER A 129 9.59 13.28 4.08
N GLU A 130 10.70 13.88 4.48
CA GLU A 130 10.78 15.32 4.74
C GLU A 130 10.48 16.13 3.48
N ASP A 131 11.00 15.69 2.34
CA ASP A 131 10.83 16.34 1.05
C ASP A 131 9.37 16.28 0.58
N ALA A 132 8.78 15.08 0.51
CA ALA A 132 7.42 14.88 0.07
C ALA A 132 6.40 15.59 0.99
N SER A 133 6.56 15.46 2.31
CA SER A 133 5.69 16.12 3.29
C SER A 133 5.82 17.65 3.27
N ALA A 134 7.02 18.19 2.99
CA ALA A 134 7.22 19.62 2.82
C ALA A 134 6.47 20.15 1.57
N HIS A 135 6.49 19.41 0.46
CA HIS A 135 5.70 19.75 -0.73
C HIS A 135 4.19 19.74 -0.41
N ALA A 136 3.67 18.68 0.20
CA ALA A 136 2.25 18.55 0.53
C ALA A 136 1.75 19.69 1.43
N ARG A 137 2.54 20.08 2.42
CA ARG A 137 2.22 21.22 3.32
C ARG A 137 2.39 22.57 2.61
N GLY A 138 3.53 22.78 1.95
CA GLY A 138 3.90 24.08 1.40
C GLY A 138 3.18 24.44 0.10
N ALA A 139 3.15 23.51 -0.87
CA ALA A 139 2.55 23.75 -2.18
C ALA A 139 1.04 23.53 -2.21
N LEU A 140 0.54 22.53 -1.46
CA LEU A 140 -0.88 22.18 -1.48
C LEU A 140 -1.66 22.65 -0.24
N GLY A 141 -0.99 23.14 0.80
CA GLY A 141 -1.63 23.61 2.02
C GLY A 141 -2.37 22.49 2.78
N LEU A 142 -1.83 21.25 2.75
CA LEU A 142 -2.44 20.09 3.36
C LEU A 142 -1.96 19.88 4.81
N THR A 143 -2.81 19.28 5.64
CA THR A 143 -2.42 18.81 6.97
C THR A 143 -1.72 17.46 6.82
N VAL A 144 -0.38 17.45 6.98
CA VAL A 144 0.44 16.24 6.92
C VAL A 144 1.34 16.16 8.14
N ARG A 145 1.32 15.00 8.81
CA ARG A 145 2.13 14.75 10.01
C ARG A 145 3.26 13.77 9.69
N ALA A 146 4.49 14.09 10.17
CA ALA A 146 5.64 13.19 10.07
C ALA A 146 5.59 12.13 11.19
N ARG A 147 4.61 11.21 11.11
CA ARG A 147 4.32 10.17 12.11
C ARG A 147 3.98 8.85 11.46
N THR A 148 4.20 7.77 12.19
CA THR A 148 3.69 6.43 11.82
C THR A 148 2.25 6.21 12.29
N LEU A 149 1.56 5.21 11.73
CA LEU A 149 0.25 4.75 12.24
C LEU A 149 0.29 4.40 13.72
N GLY A 150 1.33 3.67 14.16
CA GLY A 150 1.48 3.28 15.56
C GLY A 150 1.58 4.48 16.51
N GLN A 151 2.28 5.54 16.10
CA GLN A 151 2.34 6.78 16.87
C GLN A 151 0.99 7.52 16.91
N LEU A 152 0.18 7.44 15.85
CA LEU A 152 -1.14 8.05 15.82
C LEU A 152 -2.13 7.30 16.72
N VAL A 153 -2.10 5.96 16.70
CA VAL A 153 -2.93 5.12 17.57
C VAL A 153 -2.59 5.30 19.05
N ALA A 154 -1.32 5.59 19.35
CA ALA A 154 -0.85 5.79 20.73
C ALA A 154 -1.23 7.16 21.33
N ASP A 155 -1.90 8.03 20.59
CA ASP A 155 -2.41 9.29 21.15
C ASP A 155 -3.44 9.00 22.24
N PRO A 156 -3.55 9.84 23.30
CA PRO A 156 -4.54 9.65 24.37
C PRO A 156 -6.00 9.60 23.85
N GLU A 157 -6.28 10.37 22.81
CA GLU A 157 -7.56 10.41 22.12
C GLU A 157 -7.31 10.26 20.61
N PRO A 158 -7.10 9.05 20.12
CA PRO A 158 -6.79 8.85 18.71
C PRO A 158 -8.00 9.23 17.83
N PRO A 159 -7.75 9.95 16.74
CA PRO A 159 -8.82 10.35 15.83
C PRO A 159 -9.46 9.13 15.15
N ARG A 160 -10.70 9.30 14.68
CA ARG A 160 -11.40 8.31 13.87
C ARG A 160 -11.61 8.84 12.45
N TYR A 161 -11.64 7.92 11.49
CA TYR A 161 -11.73 8.25 10.07
C TYR A 161 -12.82 7.43 9.38
N ALA A 162 -13.60 8.11 8.56
CA ALA A 162 -14.57 7.47 7.67
C ALA A 162 -13.85 6.71 6.52
N VAL A 163 -12.66 7.18 6.15
CA VAL A 163 -11.82 6.54 5.12
C VAL A 163 -10.38 6.51 5.57
N ILE A 164 -9.76 5.34 5.48
CA ILE A 164 -8.29 5.21 5.61
C ILE A 164 -7.77 4.62 4.30
N VAL A 165 -6.77 5.27 3.71
CA VAL A 165 -6.13 4.82 2.47
C VAL A 165 -4.67 4.46 2.76
N LEU A 166 -4.25 3.29 2.28
CA LEU A 166 -2.85 2.89 2.12
C LEU A 166 -2.65 2.55 0.65
N ALA A 167 -2.16 3.49 -0.13
CA ALA A 167 -1.89 3.29 -1.56
C ALA A 167 -0.40 3.13 -1.80
N ASP A 168 0.03 1.92 -2.16
CA ASP A 168 1.44 1.56 -2.33
C ASP A 168 2.26 1.78 -1.03
N VAL A 169 1.72 1.32 0.10
CA VAL A 169 2.32 1.49 1.43
C VAL A 169 2.46 0.16 2.18
N LEU A 170 1.45 -0.70 2.11
CA LEU A 170 1.41 -1.92 2.91
C LEU A 170 2.63 -2.83 2.67
N GLU A 171 3.09 -2.93 1.43
CA GLU A 171 4.24 -3.71 1.00
C GLU A 171 5.59 -3.16 1.48
N HIS A 172 5.61 -1.91 1.91
CA HIS A 172 6.80 -1.22 2.41
C HIS A 172 6.99 -1.35 3.94
N LEU A 173 5.94 -1.76 4.64
CA LEU A 173 5.96 -1.83 6.10
C LEU A 173 6.69 -3.09 6.58
N ASP A 174 7.35 -3.00 7.71
CA ASP A 174 8.04 -4.13 8.34
C ASP A 174 7.09 -5.08 9.09
N ASP A 175 5.88 -4.62 9.41
CA ASP A 175 4.78 -5.43 9.95
C ASP A 175 3.42 -4.99 9.37
N PRO A 176 3.04 -5.53 8.18
CA PRO A 176 1.78 -5.18 7.55
C PRO A 176 0.55 -5.66 8.34
N ALA A 177 0.69 -6.71 9.16
CA ALA A 177 -0.41 -7.20 9.98
C ALA A 177 -0.76 -6.22 11.09
N THR A 178 0.23 -5.74 11.84
CA THR A 178 0.06 -4.70 12.87
C THR A 178 -0.41 -3.38 12.25
N ALA A 179 0.04 -3.04 11.04
CA ALA A 179 -0.45 -1.82 10.37
C ALA A 179 -1.95 -1.89 10.07
N ILE A 180 -2.48 -3.05 9.66
CA ILE A 180 -3.93 -3.24 9.49
C ILE A 180 -4.65 -3.15 10.86
N ASP A 181 -4.08 -3.70 11.95
CA ASP A 181 -4.64 -3.55 13.30
C ASP A 181 -4.76 -2.09 13.70
N HIS A 182 -3.75 -1.29 13.40
CA HIS A 182 -3.77 0.17 13.63
C HIS A 182 -4.86 0.87 12.79
N CYS A 183 -5.03 0.48 11.52
CA CYS A 183 -6.11 1.02 10.69
C CYS A 183 -7.49 0.69 11.27
N VAL A 184 -7.70 -0.57 11.70
CA VAL A 184 -8.94 -1.00 12.37
C VAL A 184 -9.22 -0.16 13.62
N ALA A 185 -8.18 0.11 14.43
CA ALA A 185 -8.30 0.94 15.61
C ALA A 185 -8.69 2.40 15.33
N LEU A 186 -8.36 2.94 14.15
CA LEU A 186 -8.64 4.31 13.74
C LEU A 186 -9.89 4.44 12.86
N LEU A 187 -10.48 3.34 12.39
CA LEU A 187 -11.62 3.34 11.51
C LEU A 187 -12.92 3.63 12.27
N GLU A 188 -13.78 4.47 11.71
CA GLU A 188 -15.16 4.66 12.19
C GLU A 188 -15.98 3.37 11.99
N PRO A 189 -17.07 3.13 12.76
CA PRO A 189 -17.90 1.93 12.63
C PRO A 189 -18.40 1.66 11.21
N ASP A 190 -18.77 2.71 10.47
CA ASP A 190 -19.23 2.64 9.08
C ASP A 190 -18.13 3.01 8.08
N GLY A 191 -16.91 3.14 8.56
CA GLY A 191 -15.76 3.53 7.76
C GLY A 191 -15.25 2.45 6.82
N VAL A 192 -14.43 2.85 5.86
CA VAL A 192 -13.79 1.94 4.89
C VAL A 192 -12.27 2.06 4.93
N LEU A 193 -11.63 0.91 4.84
CA LEU A 193 -10.19 0.77 4.61
C LEU A 193 -9.97 0.50 3.13
N CYS A 194 -9.20 1.36 2.46
CA CYS A 194 -8.79 1.21 1.07
C CYS A 194 -7.30 0.86 1.01
N LEU A 195 -6.98 -0.31 0.49
CA LEU A 195 -5.61 -0.78 0.29
C LEU A 195 -5.33 -0.91 -1.20
N VAL A 196 -4.19 -0.38 -1.63
CA VAL A 196 -3.64 -0.60 -2.97
C VAL A 196 -2.28 -1.25 -2.79
N THR A 197 -2.06 -2.41 -3.41
CA THR A 197 -0.80 -3.15 -3.28
C THR A 197 -0.59 -4.12 -4.45
N PRO A 198 0.68 -4.43 -4.82
CA PRO A 198 1.00 -5.44 -5.81
C PRO A 198 0.62 -6.86 -5.33
N ASP A 199 0.13 -7.70 -6.27
CA ASP A 199 -0.22 -9.11 -6.02
C ASP A 199 0.84 -10.06 -6.61
N PRO A 200 1.72 -10.65 -5.78
CA PRO A 200 2.73 -11.60 -6.24
C PRO A 200 2.12 -12.93 -6.71
N GLY A 201 0.82 -13.17 -6.44
CA GLY A 201 0.05 -14.31 -6.93
C GLY A 201 -0.60 -14.10 -8.30
N SER A 202 -0.51 -12.90 -8.87
CA SER A 202 -1.11 -12.54 -10.16
C SER A 202 -0.55 -13.36 -11.33
N ARG A 203 -1.33 -13.42 -12.42
CA ARG A 203 -0.85 -14.07 -13.66
C ARG A 203 0.36 -13.36 -14.25
N THR A 204 0.37 -12.03 -14.19
CA THR A 204 1.47 -11.17 -14.65
C THR A 204 2.75 -11.45 -13.86
N ALA A 205 2.68 -11.48 -12.53
CA ALA A 205 3.83 -11.80 -11.67
C ALA A 205 4.40 -13.19 -11.97
N ARG A 206 3.55 -14.20 -12.11
CA ARG A 206 3.98 -15.56 -12.43
C ARG A 206 4.63 -15.67 -13.81
N PHE A 207 4.11 -14.95 -14.82
CA PHE A 207 4.68 -14.95 -16.16
C PHE A 207 6.02 -14.22 -16.22
N ALA A 208 6.15 -13.08 -15.55
CA ALA A 208 7.37 -12.26 -15.52
C ALA A 208 8.48 -12.88 -14.65
N GLY A 209 8.13 -13.77 -13.70
CA GLY A 209 9.11 -14.44 -12.84
C GLY A 209 9.97 -13.46 -12.06
N ALA A 210 11.28 -13.68 -12.00
CA ALA A 210 12.24 -12.82 -11.31
C ALA A 210 12.29 -11.37 -11.86
N GLY A 211 11.84 -11.15 -13.09
CA GLY A 211 11.76 -9.83 -13.72
C GLY A 211 10.45 -9.09 -13.49
N TRP A 212 9.59 -9.56 -12.58
CA TRP A 212 8.36 -8.85 -12.27
C TRP A 212 8.66 -7.50 -11.59
N TRP A 213 8.01 -6.43 -12.09
CA TRP A 213 8.23 -5.08 -11.59
C TRP A 213 7.89 -4.89 -10.10
N GLY A 214 7.00 -5.73 -9.55
CA GLY A 214 6.66 -5.69 -8.12
C GLY A 214 7.79 -6.16 -7.19
N TYR A 215 8.87 -6.74 -7.69
CA TYR A 215 10.04 -7.06 -6.90
C TYR A 215 11.00 -5.87 -6.88
N LEU A 216 10.81 -4.99 -5.90
CA LEU A 216 11.57 -3.76 -5.71
C LEU A 216 12.44 -3.80 -4.46
N PRO A 217 13.50 -2.98 -4.42
CA PRO A 217 14.38 -2.87 -3.25
C PRO A 217 13.63 -2.52 -1.97
N ALA A 218 12.57 -1.72 -2.07
CA ALA A 218 11.81 -1.19 -0.93
C ALA A 218 10.67 -2.09 -0.46
N HIS A 219 10.31 -3.16 -1.22
CA HIS A 219 9.19 -4.03 -0.85
C HIS A 219 9.62 -5.07 0.18
N THR A 220 9.19 -4.89 1.43
CA THR A 220 9.48 -5.81 2.54
C THR A 220 8.62 -7.06 2.50
N TYR A 221 7.32 -6.90 2.22
CA TYR A 221 6.34 -7.97 2.14
C TYR A 221 5.34 -7.75 1.01
N LEU A 222 5.23 -8.72 0.13
CA LEU A 222 4.18 -8.76 -0.89
C LEU A 222 3.18 -9.86 -0.51
N LEU A 223 1.94 -9.48 -0.26
CA LEU A 223 0.89 -10.38 0.13
C LEU A 223 0.05 -10.80 -1.08
N PRO A 224 -0.09 -12.11 -1.37
CA PRO A 224 -1.04 -12.55 -2.36
C PRO A 224 -2.47 -12.08 -2.02
N ARG A 225 -3.27 -11.84 -3.04
CA ARG A 225 -4.68 -11.42 -2.93
C ARG A 225 -5.48 -12.26 -1.92
N SER A 226 -5.32 -13.58 -1.92
CA SER A 226 -6.00 -14.48 -0.97
C SER A 226 -5.55 -14.26 0.46
N THR A 227 -4.24 -14.10 0.67
CA THR A 227 -3.64 -13.88 1.99
C THR A 227 -4.06 -12.55 2.59
N LEU A 228 -4.11 -11.48 1.77
CA LEU A 228 -4.58 -10.18 2.24
C LEU A 228 -6.05 -10.23 2.63
N LYS A 229 -6.91 -10.89 1.84
CA LYS A 229 -8.32 -11.09 2.19
C LYS A 229 -8.51 -11.84 3.50
N GLU A 230 -7.78 -12.95 3.69
CA GLU A 230 -7.81 -13.71 4.93
C GLU A 230 -7.31 -12.89 6.12
N LEU A 231 -6.31 -12.03 5.91
CA LEU A 231 -5.76 -11.15 6.94
C LEU A 231 -6.79 -10.08 7.38
N LEU A 232 -7.59 -9.55 6.44
CA LEU A 232 -8.68 -8.60 6.69
C LEU A 232 -9.86 -9.28 7.39
N ASP A 233 -10.29 -10.44 6.90
CA ASP A 233 -11.38 -11.24 7.46
C ASP A 233 -11.13 -11.60 8.94
N ARG A 234 -9.93 -12.06 9.27
CA ARG A 234 -9.53 -12.34 10.67
C ARG A 234 -9.63 -11.13 11.60
N ARG A 235 -9.72 -9.92 11.07
CA ARG A 235 -9.88 -8.65 11.78
C ARG A 235 -11.30 -8.10 11.74
N GLY A 236 -12.23 -8.91 11.27
CA GLY A 236 -13.65 -8.55 11.17
C GLY A 236 -13.93 -7.54 10.05
N LEU A 237 -13.08 -7.50 9.02
CA LEU A 237 -13.26 -6.65 7.84
C LEU A 237 -13.67 -7.48 6.63
N ASP A 238 -14.88 -7.24 6.11
CA ASP A 238 -15.35 -7.78 4.83
C ASP A 238 -14.79 -6.97 3.66
N VAL A 239 -14.19 -7.66 2.70
CA VAL A 239 -13.75 -7.03 1.43
C VAL A 239 -14.97 -6.84 0.54
N VAL A 240 -15.45 -5.60 0.45
CA VAL A 240 -16.62 -5.21 -0.36
C VAL A 240 -16.27 -4.85 -1.81
N ALA A 241 -15.01 -4.56 -2.10
CA ALA A 241 -14.50 -4.42 -3.47
C ALA A 241 -13.06 -4.98 -3.57
N ASP A 242 -12.79 -5.62 -4.72
CA ASP A 242 -11.47 -6.16 -5.06
C ASP A 242 -11.30 -6.02 -6.57
N LEU A 243 -10.64 -4.93 -6.97
CA LEU A 243 -10.58 -4.44 -8.34
C LEU A 243 -9.12 -4.33 -8.81
N PRO A 244 -8.83 -4.50 -10.10
CA PRO A 244 -7.53 -4.13 -10.62
C PRO A 244 -7.35 -2.62 -10.58
N LEU A 245 -6.17 -2.16 -10.15
CA LEU A 245 -5.82 -0.76 -10.26
C LEU A 245 -5.57 -0.39 -11.73
N VAL A 246 -6.08 0.75 -12.15
CA VAL A 246 -5.81 1.36 -13.46
C VAL A 246 -4.92 2.57 -13.25
N ARG A 247 -3.64 2.45 -13.60
CA ARG A 247 -2.69 3.56 -13.54
C ARG A 247 -2.74 4.40 -14.81
N THR A 248 -2.57 5.69 -14.63
CA THR A 248 -2.40 6.64 -15.75
C THR A 248 -1.04 7.28 -15.64
N PHE A 249 -0.26 7.16 -16.71
CA PHE A 249 1.02 7.86 -16.85
C PHE A 249 1.18 8.39 -18.27
N SER A 250 2.17 9.24 -18.47
CA SER A 250 2.54 9.68 -19.81
C SER A 250 2.99 8.50 -20.67
N LEU A 251 2.81 8.61 -21.97
CA LEU A 251 3.27 7.57 -22.89
C LEU A 251 4.80 7.40 -22.86
N PRO A 252 5.61 8.49 -22.76
CA PRO A 252 7.05 8.38 -22.52
C PRO A 252 7.43 7.60 -21.25
N TYR A 253 6.65 7.75 -20.16
CA TYR A 253 6.87 6.99 -18.93
C TYR A 253 6.67 5.47 -19.13
N TRP A 254 5.56 5.06 -19.77
CA TRP A 254 5.31 3.66 -20.11
C TRP A 254 6.38 3.09 -21.04
N MET A 255 6.84 3.89 -22.01
CA MET A 255 7.91 3.51 -22.92
C MET A 255 9.25 3.35 -22.20
N ALA A 256 9.55 4.19 -21.18
CA ALA A 256 10.76 4.06 -20.38
C ALA A 256 10.81 2.70 -19.69
N GLY A 257 9.76 2.31 -18.99
CA GLY A 257 9.67 1.01 -18.31
C GLY A 257 9.77 -0.20 -19.27
N LEU A 258 9.35 -0.05 -20.53
CA LEU A 258 9.54 -1.07 -21.55
C LEU A 258 10.99 -1.08 -22.10
N ALA A 259 11.61 0.09 -22.24
CA ALA A 259 12.97 0.22 -22.73
C ALA A 259 14.00 -0.41 -21.77
N GLU A 260 13.80 -0.26 -20.46
CA GLU A 260 14.65 -0.83 -19.40
C GLU A 260 14.67 -2.37 -19.41
N ARG A 261 13.66 -3.02 -19.97
CA ARG A 261 13.64 -4.49 -20.13
C ARG A 261 14.67 -5.02 -21.13
N GLY A 262 15.34 -4.15 -21.88
CA GLY A 262 16.41 -4.51 -22.81
C GLY A 262 15.95 -5.25 -24.07
N GLY A 263 16.93 -5.85 -24.77
CA GLY A 263 16.67 -6.62 -25.98
C GLY A 263 16.26 -5.77 -27.20
N VAL A 264 15.68 -6.41 -28.22
CA VAL A 264 15.26 -5.75 -29.46
C VAL A 264 14.11 -4.78 -29.20
N ILE A 265 13.15 -5.17 -28.36
CA ILE A 265 11.99 -4.35 -28.00
C ILE A 265 12.45 -3.07 -27.30
N GLY A 266 13.35 -3.18 -26.33
CA GLY A 266 13.88 -2.01 -25.62
C GLY A 266 14.58 -1.01 -26.57
N ARG A 267 15.36 -1.48 -27.54
CA ARG A 267 16.02 -0.63 -28.53
C ARG A 267 15.04 0.10 -29.45
N VAL A 268 14.01 -0.60 -29.95
CA VAL A 268 12.96 -0.01 -30.80
C VAL A 268 12.18 1.04 -30.04
N VAL A 269 11.77 0.75 -28.81
CA VAL A 269 11.02 1.67 -27.96
C VAL A 269 11.86 2.90 -27.61
N SER A 270 13.14 2.75 -27.29
CA SER A 270 14.07 3.88 -27.02
C SER A 270 14.19 4.79 -28.23
N SER A 271 14.26 4.24 -29.45
CA SER A 271 14.35 5.05 -30.68
C SER A 271 13.07 5.83 -30.98
N ALA A 272 11.91 5.31 -30.59
CA ALA A 272 10.60 5.95 -30.80
C ALA A 272 10.24 6.98 -29.72
N ARG A 273 10.93 6.99 -28.57
CA ARG A 273 10.60 7.84 -27.42
C ARG A 273 10.62 9.34 -27.73
N GLY A 274 11.54 9.79 -28.59
CA GLY A 274 11.66 11.21 -28.96
C GLY A 274 10.56 11.73 -29.89
N ILE A 275 9.73 10.85 -30.45
CA ILE A 275 8.66 11.21 -31.41
C ILE A 275 7.31 11.39 -30.71
N VAL A 276 7.18 10.86 -29.49
CA VAL A 276 5.90 10.84 -28.75
C VAL A 276 5.70 12.12 -27.95
N PRO A 277 4.53 12.79 -28.07
CA PRO A 277 4.25 13.98 -27.29
C PRO A 277 4.23 13.69 -25.78
N ASN A 278 4.94 14.48 -24.98
CA ASN A 278 4.97 14.35 -23.51
C ASN A 278 3.60 14.49 -22.84
N ARG A 279 2.61 15.05 -23.53
CA ARG A 279 1.24 15.21 -23.03
C ARG A 279 0.34 14.00 -23.29
N ALA A 280 0.76 13.06 -24.15
CA ALA A 280 -0.02 11.86 -24.42
C ALA A 280 0.01 10.95 -23.17
N ARG A 281 -1.18 10.65 -22.64
CA ARG A 281 -1.34 9.78 -21.44
C ARG A 281 -2.09 8.52 -21.82
N MET A 282 -1.72 7.43 -21.18
CA MET A 282 -2.36 6.13 -21.33
C MET A 282 -2.72 5.58 -19.96
N SER A 283 -3.93 5.02 -19.88
CA SER A 283 -4.41 4.33 -18.69
C SER A 283 -4.32 2.83 -18.93
N LEU A 284 -3.62 2.11 -18.06
CA LEU A 284 -3.37 0.68 -18.20
C LEU A 284 -3.51 -0.02 -16.85
N SER A 285 -3.99 -1.25 -16.87
CA SER A 285 -3.90 -2.19 -15.77
C SER A 285 -3.33 -3.51 -16.28
N LEU A 286 -2.30 -3.99 -15.61
CA LEU A 286 -1.73 -5.33 -15.86
C LEU A 286 -2.40 -6.40 -15.00
N GLY A 287 -3.32 -6.00 -14.12
CA GLY A 287 -4.07 -6.89 -13.23
C GLY A 287 -3.26 -7.44 -12.05
N ASP A 288 -2.05 -6.95 -11.86
CA ASP A 288 -1.11 -7.34 -10.82
C ASP A 288 -0.97 -6.33 -9.69
N GLU A 289 -1.67 -5.20 -9.78
CA GLU A 289 -1.97 -4.29 -8.68
C GLU A 289 -3.45 -4.33 -8.37
N ARG A 290 -3.78 -4.38 -7.09
CA ARG A 290 -5.16 -4.55 -6.63
C ARG A 290 -5.58 -3.43 -5.71
N VAL A 291 -6.83 -3.01 -5.86
CA VAL A 291 -7.55 -2.13 -4.93
C VAL A 291 -8.47 -3.01 -4.11
N PHE A 292 -8.29 -3.01 -2.81
CA PHE A 292 -9.21 -3.63 -1.86
C PHE A 292 -9.93 -2.52 -1.10
N ILE A 293 -11.26 -2.58 -1.04
CA ILE A 293 -12.06 -1.76 -0.14
C ILE A 293 -12.69 -2.72 0.85
N ALA A 294 -12.43 -2.50 2.13
CA ALA A 294 -12.92 -3.33 3.22
C ALA A 294 -13.62 -2.47 4.28
N ARG A 295 -14.61 -3.03 4.95
CA ARG A 295 -15.33 -2.41 6.06
C ARG A 295 -15.65 -3.45 7.11
N TYR A 296 -16.07 -3.02 8.29
CA TYR A 296 -16.52 -3.98 9.30
C TYR A 296 -17.62 -4.89 8.75
N ALA A 297 -17.48 -6.18 9.06
CA ALA A 297 -18.51 -7.17 8.78
C ALA A 297 -19.84 -6.72 9.40
N ALA A 298 -20.92 -6.78 8.62
CA ALA A 298 -22.23 -6.49 9.15
C ALA A 298 -22.52 -7.47 10.29
N VAL A 299 -22.71 -6.97 11.51
CA VAL A 299 -23.17 -7.79 12.63
C VAL A 299 -24.53 -8.33 12.21
N GLY A 300 -24.60 -9.64 11.90
CA GLY A 300 -25.86 -10.28 11.55
C GLY A 300 -26.85 -10.05 12.69
N VAL A 301 -27.94 -9.33 12.38
CA VAL A 301 -29.11 -9.23 13.28
C VAL A 301 -29.79 -10.60 13.26
N GLY A 302 -29.19 -11.54 14.02
CA GLY A 302 -29.67 -12.91 14.16
C GLY A 302 -29.43 -13.40 15.56
N GLY A 303 -30.41 -13.22 16.45
CA GLY A 303 -30.42 -13.87 17.75
C GLY A 303 -30.53 -12.98 18.97
N ILE A 304 -31.58 -12.16 19.06
CA ILE A 304 -32.09 -11.75 20.38
C ILE A 304 -32.73 -12.98 20.99
N GLY A 305 -32.06 -13.62 21.96
CA GLY A 305 -32.69 -14.73 22.68
C GLY A 305 -31.73 -15.49 23.57
N SER A 306 -31.33 -14.88 24.71
CA SER A 306 -31.28 -15.55 26.04
C SER A 306 -30.63 -14.59 27.05
N THR A 307 -31.47 -13.92 27.79
CA THR A 307 -31.13 -13.30 29.08
C THR A 307 -30.49 -14.34 29.98
N PRO A 308 -29.32 -14.12 30.57
CA PRO A 308 -28.86 -15.00 31.63
C PRO A 308 -29.74 -14.81 32.87
N ALA A 309 -30.36 -15.89 33.30
CA ALA A 309 -31.15 -15.95 34.53
C ALA A 309 -30.29 -15.46 35.72
N ALA A 310 -30.87 -14.59 36.49
CA ALA A 310 -30.34 -14.15 37.76
C ALA A 310 -30.16 -15.35 38.70
N VAL A 311 -28.93 -15.60 39.10
CA VAL A 311 -28.62 -16.54 40.18
C VAL A 311 -28.99 -15.85 41.49
N GLY A 312 -30.07 -16.33 42.11
CA GLY A 312 -30.56 -15.87 43.38
C GLY A 312 -29.54 -16.15 44.48
N SER A 313 -29.23 -15.14 45.26
CA SER A 313 -28.56 -15.28 46.56
C SER A 313 -29.49 -15.94 47.56
N SER A 314 -29.20 -17.16 48.00
CA SER A 314 -29.72 -17.69 49.23
C SER A 314 -28.76 -17.45 50.37
N ALA A 315 -29.12 -16.48 51.22
CA ALA A 315 -28.53 -16.40 52.57
C ALA A 315 -29.26 -17.44 53.46
N SER A 316 -28.48 -18.18 54.22
CA SER A 316 -28.97 -18.78 55.48
C SER A 316 -27.83 -19.10 56.41
N ALA A 317 -27.97 -18.57 57.61
CA ALA A 317 -27.45 -18.93 58.95
C ALA A 317 -25.93 -19.05 59.10
#